data_09758ee6ed182e3f82dde494219ae574
#
_entry.id   09758ee6ed182e3f82dde494219ae574
#
_cell.length_a   1.000
_cell.length_b   1.000
_cell.length_c   1.000
_cell.angle_alpha   90.00
_cell.angle_beta   90.00
_cell.angle_gamma   90.00
#
_symmetry.space_group_name_H-M   'P 1'
#
loop_
_entity.id
_entity.type
_entity.pdbx_description
1 polymer ?
#
loop_
_entity_poly.entity_id
_entity_poly.type
_entity_poly.pdbx_seq_one_letter_code
_entity_poly.pdbx_strand_id
1 'polypeptide(L)'
;MLKYLFSINLILLISLSCFAQTDVDALRYSQWTSGATARSLAVGGAFGALGGDLSSANINPGGLGVFRASEMVLTPGYNMGNVSSNFSNDITNTDKNRFRFAGVGAAFVTLNDNYDNDWKATTFAVTYNQVANLDKEFRYENTTYGSIVESFLEQANGFFPQQLSNYYEGAAYDVDLIYNSDENYPDFYTADLDQNSAIMKAETFESKGSIYEMGFSAGANYRDNIYIGATLGLPFLNYTQKTVYREEDIGDQYDFFNNMSYTEEFVTTGIGINLKLGAIYKINRQYRVGLAVHTPTAFSLTDTSFDVEMDYSITYNVSEEPSSNQSIINSEPVDYTLSTPWRVIASGGAIVPRFGFVSADIEWVNYGKSRYAFDTDLYSFYEGYAEIVNADISANYRSAINARLGAEYRYKIFRARAGYAYYGDPFDASADTEGGVQQNLSVGLGIRPKSVYLDMALVQNVSKELYVPYRTTGSPNVQEINNDISNTRIVVTAGFKF
;
A
#
# COMPACT_ATOMS: atom_id res chain seq x y z
N MET A 1 9.62 17.84 50.39
CA MET A 1 9.98 16.48 50.01
C MET A 1 8.90 15.89 49.06
N LEU A 2 8.44 16.68 48.06
CA LEU A 2 7.41 16.31 47.12
C LEU A 2 7.60 17.00 45.75
N LYS A 3 8.86 17.18 45.32
CA LYS A 3 9.19 17.84 44.02
C LYS A 3 10.15 17.03 43.12
N TYR A 4 10.43 15.77 43.47
CA TYR A 4 11.39 14.94 42.70
C TYR A 4 10.78 13.64 42.13
N LEU A 5 9.46 13.52 42.06
CA LEU A 5 8.77 12.34 41.53
C LEU A 5 8.17 12.54 40.11
N PHE A 6 8.49 13.64 39.41
CA PHE A 6 7.93 13.95 38.07
C PHE A 6 8.97 13.93 36.95
N SER A 7 10.19 13.43 37.19
CA SER A 7 11.29 13.51 36.20
C SER A 7 11.82 12.15 35.74
N ILE A 8 11.11 11.03 35.96
CA ILE A 8 11.62 9.68 35.58
C ILE A 8 10.79 9.06 34.42
N ASN A 9 9.72 9.69 33.96
CA ASN A 9 8.87 9.13 32.88
C ASN A 9 9.10 9.77 31.49
N LEU A 10 10.22 10.42 31.23
CA LEU A 10 10.51 11.07 29.94
C LEU A 10 11.78 10.53 29.25
N ILE A 11 12.30 9.38 29.65
CA ILE A 11 13.57 8.83 29.10
C ILE A 11 13.38 7.51 28.36
N LEU A 12 12.12 7.08 28.06
CA LEU A 12 11.89 5.80 27.38
C LEU A 12 11.34 5.95 25.95
N LEU A 13 11.58 7.07 25.28
CA LEU A 13 10.98 7.35 23.96
C LEU A 13 11.96 7.48 22.80
N ILE A 14 13.23 7.09 22.93
CA ILE A 14 14.24 7.41 21.91
C ILE A 14 15.06 6.21 21.44
N SER A 15 14.49 5.05 21.25
CA SER A 15 15.25 3.95 20.61
C SER A 15 14.40 3.05 19.72
N LEU A 16 13.44 3.60 18.98
CA LEU A 16 12.46 2.80 18.24
C LEU A 16 12.49 3.00 16.72
N SER A 17 13.51 3.60 16.16
CA SER A 17 13.55 3.92 14.72
C SER A 17 14.04 2.80 13.81
N CYS A 18 14.18 1.58 14.29
CA CYS A 18 14.81 0.50 13.52
C CYS A 18 13.91 -0.72 13.29
N PHE A 19 12.60 -0.52 13.10
CA PHE A 19 11.70 -1.62 12.79
C PHE A 19 11.08 -1.42 11.41
N ALA A 20 11.16 -2.45 10.58
CA ALA A 20 10.51 -2.49 9.27
C ALA A 20 8.97 -2.34 9.38
N GLN A 21 8.39 -2.68 10.54
CA GLN A 21 6.95 -2.63 10.80
C GLN A 21 6.51 -1.24 11.25
N THR A 22 6.04 -0.42 10.32
CA THR A 22 5.59 0.94 10.59
C THR A 22 4.08 1.09 10.44
N ASP A 23 3.53 2.20 10.93
CA ASP A 23 2.14 2.58 10.66
C ASP A 23 1.88 2.73 9.15
N VAL A 24 2.88 3.15 8.36
CA VAL A 24 2.83 3.26 6.89
C VAL A 24 2.54 1.90 6.24
N ASP A 25 3.16 0.81 6.74
CA ASP A 25 2.93 -0.54 6.23
C ASP A 25 1.54 -1.05 6.58
N ALA A 26 1.03 -0.73 7.76
CA ALA A 26 -0.35 -1.05 8.14
C ALA A 26 -1.36 -0.40 7.18
N LEU A 27 -1.14 0.85 6.77
CA LEU A 27 -1.95 1.52 5.75
C LEU A 27 -1.76 0.87 4.38
N ARG A 28 -0.52 0.66 3.94
CA ARG A 28 -0.15 0.08 2.64
C ARG A 28 -0.82 -1.27 2.42
N TYR A 29 -0.78 -2.16 3.40
CA TYR A 29 -1.37 -3.50 3.32
C TYR A 29 -2.89 -3.50 3.52
N SER A 30 -3.46 -2.39 3.98
CA SER A 30 -4.90 -2.18 4.13
C SER A 30 -5.57 -1.49 2.94
N GLN A 31 -4.84 -0.89 2.00
CA GLN A 31 -5.40 -0.20 0.83
C GLN A 31 -5.63 -1.16 -0.33
N TRP A 32 -6.87 -1.59 -0.52
CA TRP A 32 -7.24 -2.52 -1.59
C TRP A 32 -8.06 -1.84 -2.68
N THR A 33 -7.82 -2.26 -3.91
CA THR A 33 -8.55 -1.78 -5.08
C THR A 33 -9.74 -2.70 -5.40
N SER A 34 -10.85 -2.10 -5.82
CA SER A 34 -12.05 -2.84 -6.20
C SER A 34 -12.02 -3.22 -7.66
N GLY A 35 -12.38 -4.48 -7.96
CA GLY A 35 -12.49 -5.00 -9.32
C GLY A 35 -11.30 -5.87 -9.73
N ALA A 36 -11.60 -6.91 -10.51
CA ALA A 36 -10.63 -7.88 -10.99
C ALA A 36 -10.70 -8.10 -12.51
N THR A 37 -11.90 -7.95 -13.09
CA THR A 37 -12.11 -8.07 -14.54
C THR A 37 -12.03 -6.72 -15.24
N ALA A 38 -11.67 -6.69 -16.51
CA ALA A 38 -11.70 -5.47 -17.32
C ALA A 38 -13.08 -4.80 -17.32
N ARG A 39 -14.15 -5.59 -17.22
CA ARG A 39 -15.52 -5.06 -17.15
C ARG A 39 -15.75 -4.25 -15.88
N SER A 40 -15.39 -4.78 -14.72
CA SER A 40 -15.58 -4.10 -13.44
C SER A 40 -14.65 -2.89 -13.30
N LEU A 41 -13.40 -3.03 -13.73
CA LEU A 41 -12.42 -1.92 -13.70
C LEU A 41 -12.84 -0.77 -14.62
N ALA A 42 -13.39 -1.07 -15.80
CA ALA A 42 -13.86 -0.05 -16.75
C ALA A 42 -15.03 0.80 -16.25
N VAL A 43 -15.74 0.34 -15.22
CA VAL A 43 -16.81 1.10 -14.54
C VAL A 43 -16.38 1.62 -13.17
N GLY A 44 -15.06 1.81 -12.97
CA GLY A 44 -14.50 2.32 -11.72
C GLY A 44 -14.63 1.37 -10.53
N GLY A 45 -14.92 0.07 -10.74
CA GLY A 45 -15.20 -0.87 -9.67
C GLY A 45 -16.60 -0.75 -9.05
N ALA A 46 -17.49 0.12 -9.58
CA ALA A 46 -18.87 0.31 -9.11
C ALA A 46 -19.76 -0.89 -9.49
N PHE A 47 -19.59 -2.01 -8.82
CA PHE A 47 -20.21 -3.29 -9.19
C PHE A 47 -21.02 -3.96 -8.08
N GLY A 48 -21.13 -3.35 -6.90
CA GLY A 48 -21.68 -3.96 -5.71
C GLY A 48 -23.18 -4.28 -5.75
N ALA A 49 -23.97 -3.62 -6.64
CA ALA A 49 -25.39 -3.91 -6.83
C ALA A 49 -25.69 -4.65 -8.15
N LEU A 50 -24.72 -4.88 -9.03
CA LEU A 50 -24.97 -5.40 -10.37
C LEU A 50 -24.92 -6.92 -10.44
N GLY A 51 -23.83 -7.52 -10.00
CA GLY A 51 -23.60 -8.97 -10.05
C GLY A 51 -23.39 -9.51 -11.48
N GLY A 52 -23.20 -10.82 -11.60
CA GLY A 52 -22.98 -11.51 -12.87
C GLY A 52 -21.62 -11.20 -13.51
N ASP A 53 -20.62 -11.06 -12.68
CA ASP A 53 -19.21 -10.91 -13.02
C ASP A 53 -18.37 -11.49 -11.86
N LEU A 54 -17.25 -12.15 -12.16
CA LEU A 54 -16.41 -12.81 -11.13
C LEU A 54 -15.77 -11.82 -10.14
N SER A 55 -15.65 -10.54 -10.48
CA SER A 55 -15.25 -9.50 -9.52
C SER A 55 -16.22 -9.35 -8.33
N SER A 56 -17.45 -9.87 -8.46
CA SER A 56 -18.41 -9.90 -7.35
C SER A 56 -17.89 -10.67 -6.14
N ALA A 57 -17.05 -11.70 -6.33
CA ALA A 57 -16.41 -12.42 -5.24
C ALA A 57 -15.64 -11.49 -4.29
N ASN A 58 -15.04 -10.42 -4.82
CA ASN A 58 -14.23 -9.47 -4.06
C ASN A 58 -14.98 -8.20 -3.64
N ILE A 59 -16.08 -7.83 -4.34
CA ILE A 59 -16.82 -6.58 -4.10
C ILE A 59 -18.05 -6.84 -3.26
N ASN A 60 -18.96 -7.68 -3.79
CA ASN A 60 -20.21 -8.09 -3.13
C ASN A 60 -20.54 -9.52 -3.56
N PRO A 61 -20.25 -10.54 -2.72
CA PRO A 61 -20.48 -11.93 -3.07
C PRO A 61 -21.94 -12.29 -3.41
N GLY A 62 -22.91 -11.50 -2.97
CA GLY A 62 -24.31 -11.63 -3.40
C GLY A 62 -24.46 -11.55 -4.92
N GLY A 63 -23.56 -10.87 -5.61
CA GLY A 63 -23.52 -10.78 -7.08
C GLY A 63 -23.29 -12.11 -7.78
N LEU A 64 -22.75 -13.14 -7.10
CA LEU A 64 -22.61 -14.50 -7.64
C LEU A 64 -23.97 -15.16 -7.85
N GLY A 65 -24.96 -14.86 -7.04
CA GLY A 65 -26.31 -15.36 -7.22
C GLY A 65 -27.01 -14.86 -8.51
N VAL A 66 -26.45 -13.85 -9.18
CA VAL A 66 -26.98 -13.31 -10.43
C VAL A 66 -26.58 -14.16 -11.65
N PHE A 67 -25.54 -15.00 -11.55
CA PHE A 67 -25.09 -15.87 -12.64
C PHE A 67 -26.20 -16.82 -13.11
N ARG A 68 -26.19 -17.12 -14.43
CA ARG A 68 -27.13 -18.04 -15.08
C ARG A 68 -26.43 -19.06 -15.99
N ALA A 69 -25.13 -18.98 -16.13
CA ALA A 69 -24.28 -19.92 -16.84
C ALA A 69 -22.92 -19.96 -16.14
N SER A 70 -22.30 -21.10 -16.18
CA SER A 70 -20.92 -21.26 -15.73
C SER A 70 -19.97 -20.43 -16.58
N GLU A 71 -18.88 -19.93 -16.00
CA GLU A 71 -17.99 -18.99 -16.67
C GLU A 71 -16.55 -19.17 -16.17
N MET A 72 -15.59 -19.08 -17.08
CA MET A 72 -14.17 -18.95 -16.76
C MET A 72 -13.63 -17.66 -17.33
N VAL A 73 -12.74 -16.99 -16.60
CA VAL A 73 -12.10 -15.75 -17.03
C VAL A 73 -10.59 -15.78 -16.81
N LEU A 74 -9.90 -15.07 -17.69
CA LEU A 74 -8.47 -14.79 -17.60
C LEU A 74 -8.25 -13.31 -17.87
N THR A 75 -7.49 -12.64 -17.00
CA THR A 75 -7.31 -11.19 -17.06
C THR A 75 -5.85 -10.79 -16.91
N PRO A 76 -5.05 -10.77 -18.00
CA PRO A 76 -3.75 -10.13 -18.03
C PRO A 76 -3.87 -8.61 -17.94
N GLY A 77 -2.83 -7.95 -17.40
CA GLY A 77 -2.75 -6.52 -17.28
C GLY A 77 -1.33 -5.99 -17.46
N TYR A 78 -1.23 -4.73 -17.84
CA TYR A 78 0.03 -3.99 -17.98
C TYR A 78 -0.09 -2.66 -17.25
N ASN A 79 0.81 -2.40 -16.33
CA ASN A 79 0.85 -1.18 -15.52
C ASN A 79 2.01 -0.29 -16.01
N MET A 80 1.72 0.98 -16.23
CA MET A 80 2.67 2.05 -16.56
C MET A 80 2.58 3.08 -15.44
N GLY A 81 3.62 3.13 -14.60
CA GLY A 81 3.74 4.09 -13.51
C GLY A 81 4.65 5.24 -13.90
N ASN A 82 4.28 6.44 -13.53
CA ASN A 82 5.11 7.64 -13.59
C ASN A 82 4.99 8.38 -12.25
N VAL A 83 6.12 8.78 -11.70
CA VAL A 83 6.20 9.64 -10.52
C VAL A 83 7.02 10.86 -10.86
N SER A 84 6.46 12.04 -10.62
CA SER A 84 7.12 13.33 -10.72
C SER A 84 7.44 13.82 -9.32
N SER A 85 8.70 13.76 -8.93
CA SER A 85 9.20 14.15 -7.61
C SER A 85 9.73 15.58 -7.65
N ASN A 86 9.16 16.46 -6.84
CA ASN A 86 9.60 17.84 -6.70
C ASN A 86 10.34 18.00 -5.35
N PHE A 87 11.65 18.22 -5.43
CA PHE A 87 12.51 18.49 -4.29
C PHE A 87 13.10 19.90 -4.41
N SER A 88 12.63 20.83 -3.57
CA SER A 88 13.09 22.23 -3.57
C SER A 88 13.07 22.90 -4.96
N ASN A 89 11.98 22.70 -5.72
CA ASN A 89 11.73 23.17 -7.09
C ASN A 89 12.54 22.46 -8.19
N ASP A 90 13.31 21.45 -7.88
CA ASP A 90 13.86 20.55 -8.89
C ASP A 90 12.93 19.35 -9.10
N ILE A 91 12.62 19.04 -10.36
CA ILE A 91 11.62 18.04 -10.73
C ILE A 91 12.30 16.88 -11.47
N THR A 92 12.25 15.72 -10.85
CA THR A 92 12.69 14.46 -11.44
C THR A 92 11.52 13.57 -11.80
N ASN A 93 11.49 13.04 -13.03
CA ASN A 93 10.47 12.11 -13.48
C ASN A 93 11.03 10.69 -13.53
N THR A 94 10.28 9.74 -12.98
CA THR A 94 10.67 8.33 -12.94
C THR A 94 9.54 7.47 -13.51
N ASP A 95 9.87 6.61 -14.48
CA ASP A 95 8.91 5.70 -15.12
C ASP A 95 9.18 4.26 -14.71
N LYS A 96 8.09 3.52 -14.39
CA LYS A 96 8.17 2.08 -14.09
C LYS A 96 7.04 1.32 -14.75
N ASN A 97 7.39 0.43 -15.66
CA ASN A 97 6.45 -0.37 -16.42
C ASN A 97 6.52 -1.84 -16.02
N ARG A 98 5.36 -2.48 -15.80
CA ARG A 98 5.30 -3.90 -15.43
C ARG A 98 4.09 -4.62 -16.01
N PHE A 99 4.35 -5.85 -16.48
CA PHE A 99 3.29 -6.82 -16.72
C PHE A 99 2.80 -7.40 -15.39
N ARG A 100 1.48 -7.41 -15.18
CA ARG A 100 0.83 -7.96 -13.98
C ARG A 100 -0.40 -8.76 -14.39
N PHE A 101 -0.62 -9.85 -13.69
CA PHE A 101 -1.88 -10.58 -13.78
C PHE A 101 -2.93 -9.87 -12.93
N ALA A 102 -4.05 -9.44 -13.52
CA ALA A 102 -5.14 -8.85 -12.76
C ALA A 102 -6.01 -9.91 -12.10
N GLY A 103 -6.19 -11.07 -12.75
CA GLY A 103 -6.89 -12.18 -12.14
C GLY A 103 -7.24 -13.32 -13.10
N VAL A 104 -7.63 -14.43 -12.47
CA VAL A 104 -8.19 -15.63 -13.12
C VAL A 104 -9.30 -16.17 -12.23
N GLY A 105 -10.31 -16.80 -12.79
CA GLY A 105 -11.36 -17.40 -11.98
C GLY A 105 -12.35 -18.22 -12.80
N ALA A 106 -13.10 -19.05 -12.06
CA ALA A 106 -14.18 -19.84 -12.59
C ALA A 106 -15.41 -19.78 -11.67
N ALA A 107 -16.59 -19.71 -12.26
CA ALA A 107 -17.87 -19.83 -11.59
C ALA A 107 -18.64 -21.02 -12.17
N PHE A 108 -19.16 -21.85 -11.29
CA PHE A 108 -19.96 -23.02 -11.61
C PHE A 108 -21.38 -22.79 -11.11
N VAL A 109 -22.33 -22.80 -12.02
CA VAL A 109 -23.72 -22.45 -11.77
C VAL A 109 -24.59 -23.69 -11.86
N THR A 110 -25.38 -23.90 -10.82
CA THR A 110 -26.45 -24.91 -10.81
C THR A 110 -27.79 -24.17 -10.81
N LEU A 111 -28.56 -24.35 -11.87
CA LEU A 111 -29.93 -23.85 -11.96
C LEU A 111 -30.89 -24.87 -11.36
N ASN A 112 -31.91 -24.37 -10.68
CA ASN A 112 -32.98 -25.24 -10.16
C ASN A 112 -34.18 -25.18 -11.12
N ASP A 113 -34.46 -26.28 -11.77
CA ASP A 113 -35.55 -26.41 -12.75
C ASP A 113 -36.92 -26.61 -12.07
N ASN A 114 -36.95 -26.83 -10.76
CA ASN A 114 -38.21 -26.93 -10.02
C ASN A 114 -38.80 -25.53 -9.81
N TYR A 115 -39.92 -25.25 -10.47
CA TYR A 115 -40.61 -23.96 -10.39
C TYR A 115 -41.16 -23.64 -8.99
N ASP A 116 -41.46 -24.64 -8.18
CA ASP A 116 -41.94 -24.47 -6.79
C ASP A 116 -40.84 -24.18 -5.80
N ASN A 117 -39.55 -24.40 -6.18
CA ASN A 117 -38.44 -24.07 -5.32
C ASN A 117 -38.12 -22.56 -5.37
N ASP A 118 -38.12 -21.93 -4.22
CA ASP A 118 -37.77 -20.52 -4.09
C ASP A 118 -36.30 -20.22 -4.43
N TRP A 119 -35.40 -21.19 -4.23
CA TRP A 119 -33.99 -21.09 -4.60
C TRP A 119 -33.81 -21.44 -6.08
N LYS A 120 -33.60 -20.40 -6.91
CA LYS A 120 -33.58 -20.53 -8.36
C LYS A 120 -32.20 -20.88 -8.94
N ALA A 121 -31.13 -20.54 -8.26
CA ALA A 121 -29.77 -20.90 -8.65
C ALA A 121 -28.82 -20.84 -7.45
N THR A 122 -27.78 -21.66 -7.52
CA THR A 122 -26.58 -21.59 -6.67
C THR A 122 -25.34 -21.48 -7.56
N THR A 123 -24.33 -20.74 -7.08
CA THR A 123 -23.09 -20.53 -7.81
C THR A 123 -21.92 -20.75 -6.84
N PHE A 124 -20.98 -21.59 -7.21
CA PHE A 124 -19.68 -21.67 -6.57
C PHE A 124 -18.64 -21.04 -7.46
N ALA A 125 -17.70 -20.29 -6.88
CA ALA A 125 -16.63 -19.69 -7.65
C ALA A 125 -15.30 -19.81 -6.90
N VAL A 126 -14.24 -19.99 -7.72
CA VAL A 126 -12.85 -19.88 -7.26
C VAL A 126 -12.20 -18.78 -8.08
N THR A 127 -11.56 -17.86 -7.38
CA THR A 127 -10.91 -16.70 -7.99
C THR A 127 -9.50 -16.52 -7.44
N TYR A 128 -8.59 -16.00 -8.25
CA TYR A 128 -7.27 -15.55 -7.83
C TYR A 128 -7.04 -14.17 -8.44
N ASN A 129 -7.12 -13.13 -7.64
CA ASN A 129 -7.19 -11.74 -8.10
C ASN A 129 -6.16 -10.88 -7.39
N GLN A 130 -5.54 -9.96 -8.12
CA GLN A 130 -4.74 -8.90 -7.54
C GLN A 130 -5.67 -7.89 -6.84
N VAL A 131 -5.51 -7.73 -5.53
CA VAL A 131 -6.29 -6.79 -4.70
C VAL A 131 -5.50 -5.54 -4.34
N ALA A 132 -4.16 -5.60 -4.38
CA ALA A 132 -3.30 -4.42 -4.26
C ALA A 132 -2.08 -4.54 -5.18
N ASN A 133 -1.67 -3.41 -5.77
CA ASN A 133 -0.39 -3.25 -6.44
C ASN A 133 0.49 -2.37 -5.57
N LEU A 134 1.68 -2.86 -5.21
CA LEU A 134 2.62 -2.21 -4.29
C LEU A 134 3.88 -1.74 -5.01
N ASP A 135 3.86 -1.74 -6.36
CA ASP A 135 4.97 -1.25 -7.17
C ASP A 135 5.00 0.27 -7.15
N LYS A 136 6.12 0.84 -6.76
CA LYS A 136 6.41 2.27 -6.86
C LYS A 136 7.91 2.48 -7.08
N GLU A 137 8.27 3.48 -7.86
CA GLU A 137 9.65 3.95 -7.99
C GLU A 137 9.64 5.46 -8.15
N PHE A 138 10.50 6.12 -7.41
CA PHE A 138 10.79 7.53 -7.61
C PHE A 138 12.24 7.85 -7.27
N ARG A 139 12.69 8.98 -7.78
CA ARG A 139 14.03 9.53 -7.52
C ARG A 139 13.90 11.02 -7.36
N TYR A 140 14.79 11.57 -6.55
CA TYR A 140 15.01 13.00 -6.48
C TYR A 140 16.50 13.29 -6.26
N GLU A 141 16.89 14.49 -6.61
CA GLU A 141 18.24 14.97 -6.34
C GLU A 141 18.21 16.50 -6.30
N ASN A 142 18.89 17.12 -5.36
CA ASN A 142 19.13 18.55 -5.30
C ASN A 142 20.20 18.90 -4.26
N THR A 143 20.81 20.08 -4.36
CA THR A 143 21.68 20.63 -3.33
C THR A 143 20.91 21.53 -2.39
N THR A 144 20.85 21.15 -1.11
CA THR A 144 20.11 21.87 -0.06
C THR A 144 20.92 21.90 1.23
N TYR A 145 20.52 22.77 2.17
CA TYR A 145 21.15 22.85 3.48
C TYR A 145 20.72 21.71 4.41
N GLY A 146 21.58 21.39 5.40
CA GLY A 146 21.40 20.29 6.35
C GLY A 146 21.90 18.96 5.81
N SER A 147 21.96 17.94 6.66
CA SER A 147 22.41 16.57 6.35
C SER A 147 21.61 15.56 7.14
N ILE A 148 21.46 14.31 6.65
CA ILE A 148 20.91 13.19 7.41
C ILE A 148 21.75 12.89 8.66
N VAL A 149 23.01 13.29 8.66
CA VAL A 149 23.94 13.15 9.79
C VAL A 149 23.38 13.78 11.07
N GLU A 150 22.63 14.87 10.95
CA GLU A 150 21.95 15.50 12.10
C GLU A 150 20.96 14.53 12.77
N SER A 151 20.23 13.73 11.98
CA SER A 151 19.31 12.72 12.51
C SER A 151 20.06 11.58 13.20
N PHE A 152 21.22 11.17 12.69
CA PHE A 152 22.08 10.19 13.35
C PHE A 152 22.60 10.74 14.68
N LEU A 153 23.07 11.98 14.71
CA LEU A 153 23.53 12.64 15.94
C LEU A 153 22.43 12.78 16.99
N GLU A 154 21.21 13.17 16.58
CA GLU A 154 20.09 13.29 17.51
C GLU A 154 19.73 11.95 18.17
N GLN A 155 19.89 10.85 17.45
CA GLN A 155 19.59 9.52 17.98
C GLN A 155 20.76 8.92 18.76
N ALA A 156 22.01 9.25 18.42
CA ALA A 156 23.19 8.74 19.10
C ALA A 156 23.48 9.46 20.43
N ASN A 157 23.27 10.79 20.49
CA ASN A 157 23.66 11.58 21.66
C ASN A 157 22.87 11.20 22.91
N GLY A 158 23.60 10.94 23.99
CA GLY A 158 23.08 10.46 25.27
C GLY A 158 23.13 8.94 25.45
N PHE A 159 23.61 8.20 24.45
CA PHE A 159 23.80 6.76 24.51
C PHE A 159 25.27 6.39 24.34
N PHE A 160 25.72 5.36 25.06
CA PHE A 160 27.06 4.81 24.87
C PHE A 160 27.14 4.02 23.56
N PRO A 161 28.33 3.85 22.94
CA PRO A 161 28.48 3.13 21.65
C PRO A 161 27.83 1.75 21.61
N GLN A 162 27.82 1.02 22.73
CA GLN A 162 27.23 -0.32 22.83
C GLN A 162 25.68 -0.30 22.92
N GLN A 163 25.07 0.88 23.03
CA GLN A 163 23.63 1.08 23.14
C GLN A 163 23.01 1.63 21.85
N LEU A 164 23.87 2.04 20.89
CA LEU A 164 23.44 2.52 19.59
C LEU A 164 22.72 1.40 18.82
N SER A 165 21.70 1.77 18.05
CA SER A 165 21.04 0.85 17.15
C SER A 165 21.99 0.49 16.00
N ASN A 166 22.23 -0.77 15.75
CA ASN A 166 23.12 -1.20 14.66
C ASN A 166 22.67 -0.73 13.28
N TYR A 167 21.38 -0.47 13.08
CA TYR A 167 20.79 -0.23 11.75
C TYR A 167 20.78 1.22 11.30
N TYR A 168 20.96 2.19 12.20
CA TYR A 168 20.84 3.61 11.88
C TYR A 168 22.06 4.39 12.41
N GLU A 169 21.98 4.94 13.63
CA GLU A 169 23.07 5.72 14.23
C GLU A 169 24.33 4.90 14.51
N GLY A 170 24.18 3.62 14.82
CA GLY A 170 25.32 2.72 15.01
C GLY A 170 26.03 2.40 13.71
N ALA A 171 25.28 2.24 12.59
CA ALA A 171 25.91 2.10 11.27
C ALA A 171 26.73 3.34 10.89
N ALA A 172 26.21 4.55 11.21
CA ALA A 172 26.93 5.80 11.00
C ALA A 172 28.18 5.93 11.88
N TYR A 173 28.12 5.40 13.12
CA TYR A 173 29.26 5.34 14.03
C TYR A 173 30.32 4.33 13.54
N ASP A 174 29.90 3.16 13.04
CA ASP A 174 30.79 2.11 12.56
C ASP A 174 31.65 2.53 11.35
N VAL A 175 31.16 3.47 10.53
CA VAL A 175 31.89 4.02 9.39
C VAL A 175 32.61 5.33 9.69
N ASP A 176 32.62 5.80 10.95
CA ASP A 176 33.17 7.08 11.40
C ASP A 176 32.47 8.32 10.81
N LEU A 177 31.25 8.20 10.30
CA LEU A 177 30.43 9.34 9.81
C LEU A 177 29.98 10.23 10.98
N ILE A 178 29.69 9.62 12.14
CA ILE A 178 29.60 10.26 13.44
C ILE A 178 30.63 9.66 14.36
N TYR A 179 31.25 10.49 15.18
CA TYR A 179 32.36 10.05 16.02
C TYR A 179 32.38 10.77 17.36
N ASN A 180 33.02 10.15 18.34
CA ASN A 180 33.24 10.73 19.66
C ASN A 180 34.53 11.55 19.66
N SER A 181 34.44 12.86 19.89
CA SER A 181 35.59 13.76 19.87
C SER A 181 36.25 13.95 21.24
N ASP A 182 35.62 13.52 22.34
CA ASP A 182 36.15 13.67 23.70
C ASP A 182 35.90 12.40 24.52
N GLU A 183 36.97 11.70 24.87
CA GLU A 183 36.94 10.49 25.71
C GLU A 183 36.29 10.67 27.08
N ASN A 184 36.18 11.91 27.58
CA ASN A 184 35.49 12.20 28.86
C ASN A 184 33.94 12.23 28.73
N TYR A 185 33.43 12.31 27.49
CA TYR A 185 32.01 12.30 27.19
C TYR A 185 31.68 11.23 26.14
N PRO A 186 31.78 9.94 26.50
CA PRO A 186 31.66 8.83 25.57
C PRO A 186 30.26 8.63 25.01
N ASP A 187 29.27 9.37 25.51
CA ASP A 187 27.88 9.41 25.06
C ASP A 187 27.55 10.67 24.24
N PHE A 188 28.58 11.42 23.80
CA PHE A 188 28.42 12.62 22.98
C PHE A 188 29.15 12.47 21.65
N TYR A 189 28.42 12.60 20.54
CA TYR A 189 28.90 12.43 19.18
C TYR A 189 28.88 13.74 18.42
N THR A 190 29.77 13.86 17.45
CA THR A 190 29.90 14.97 16.49
C THR A 190 30.10 14.44 15.10
N ALA A 191 30.03 15.33 14.11
CA ALA A 191 30.29 15.05 12.70
C ALA A 191 30.87 16.28 12.00
N ASP A 192 31.36 16.10 10.79
CA ASP A 192 31.95 17.19 9.99
C ASP A 192 30.89 17.99 9.22
N LEU A 193 29.69 17.44 9.06
CA LEU A 193 28.53 18.15 8.48
C LEU A 193 27.56 18.63 9.56
N ASP A 194 26.94 19.77 9.32
CA ASP A 194 25.93 20.38 10.18
C ASP A 194 24.72 20.93 9.38
N GLN A 195 23.76 21.54 10.09
CA GLN A 195 22.56 22.16 9.51
C GLN A 195 22.83 23.27 8.48
N ASN A 196 24.05 23.83 8.42
CA ASN A 196 24.45 24.90 7.50
C ASN A 196 25.22 24.33 6.30
N SER A 197 25.54 23.05 6.30
CA SER A 197 26.25 22.38 5.21
C SER A 197 25.35 22.32 3.98
N ALA A 198 25.79 22.94 2.88
CA ALA A 198 25.11 22.84 1.59
C ALA A 198 25.64 21.62 0.84
N ILE A 199 24.87 20.56 0.82
CA ILE A 199 25.29 19.26 0.30
C ILE A 199 24.30 18.77 -0.78
N MET A 200 24.79 18.08 -1.80
CA MET A 200 23.93 17.39 -2.77
C MET A 200 23.31 16.17 -2.11
N LYS A 201 22.01 16.06 -2.20
CA LYS A 201 21.20 14.94 -1.70
C LYS A 201 20.49 14.27 -2.85
N ALA A 202 20.55 12.96 -2.88
CA ALA A 202 19.85 12.17 -3.87
C ALA A 202 19.27 10.92 -3.21
N GLU A 203 18.10 10.49 -3.65
CA GLU A 203 17.53 9.23 -3.22
C GLU A 203 16.86 8.50 -4.37
N THR A 204 16.98 7.19 -4.34
CA THR A 204 16.24 6.26 -5.17
C THR A 204 15.40 5.37 -4.25
N PHE A 205 14.09 5.50 -4.35
CA PHE A 205 13.12 4.62 -3.69
C PHE A 205 12.56 3.64 -4.73
N GLU A 206 12.67 2.36 -4.47
CA GLU A 206 12.05 1.31 -5.29
C GLU A 206 11.26 0.36 -4.41
N SER A 207 9.96 0.17 -4.71
CA SER A 207 9.19 -0.92 -4.15
C SER A 207 8.65 -1.84 -5.24
N LYS A 208 8.53 -3.13 -4.89
CA LYS A 208 8.03 -4.21 -5.74
C LYS A 208 7.13 -5.09 -4.91
N GLY A 209 5.91 -5.34 -5.38
CA GLY A 209 5.06 -6.25 -4.66
C GLY A 209 3.61 -6.21 -5.08
N SER A 210 2.86 -7.08 -4.44
CA SER A 210 1.41 -7.16 -4.65
C SER A 210 0.75 -7.99 -3.55
N ILE A 211 -0.54 -7.76 -3.39
CA ILE A 211 -1.40 -8.66 -2.64
C ILE A 211 -2.33 -9.34 -3.63
N TYR A 212 -2.23 -10.68 -3.73
CA TYR A 212 -3.17 -11.51 -4.47
C TYR A 212 -4.07 -12.26 -3.50
N GLU A 213 -5.36 -12.33 -3.80
CA GLU A 213 -6.31 -13.06 -2.97
C GLU A 213 -6.90 -14.25 -3.73
N MET A 214 -6.77 -15.45 -3.15
CA MET A 214 -7.55 -16.61 -3.55
C MET A 214 -8.89 -16.57 -2.83
N GLY A 215 -9.98 -16.54 -3.60
CA GLY A 215 -11.35 -16.48 -3.09
C GLY A 215 -12.12 -17.76 -3.35
N PHE A 216 -12.65 -18.37 -2.30
CA PHE A 216 -13.63 -19.47 -2.38
C PHE A 216 -15.00 -18.90 -2.05
N SER A 217 -15.89 -18.89 -3.03
CA SER A 217 -17.12 -18.14 -2.95
C SER A 217 -18.35 -19.00 -3.21
N ALA A 218 -19.43 -18.71 -2.52
CA ALA A 218 -20.74 -19.27 -2.79
C ALA A 218 -21.76 -18.14 -2.90
N GLY A 219 -22.70 -18.27 -3.86
CA GLY A 219 -23.80 -17.33 -4.03
C GLY A 219 -25.10 -18.07 -4.34
N ALA A 220 -26.21 -17.48 -3.95
CA ALA A 220 -27.52 -18.06 -4.17
C ALA A 220 -28.53 -16.99 -4.58
N ASN A 221 -29.52 -17.42 -5.35
CA ASN A 221 -30.62 -16.62 -5.84
C ASN A 221 -31.94 -17.12 -5.24
N TYR A 222 -32.57 -16.25 -4.48
CA TYR A 222 -33.88 -16.51 -3.88
C TYR A 222 -34.95 -15.68 -4.61
N ARG A 223 -35.93 -16.37 -5.21
CA ARG A 223 -37.12 -15.80 -5.91
C ARG A 223 -36.79 -14.76 -7.01
N ASP A 224 -35.58 -14.79 -7.57
CA ASP A 224 -35.11 -13.80 -8.57
C ASP A 224 -35.11 -12.34 -8.12
N ASN A 225 -35.19 -12.08 -6.81
CA ASN A 225 -35.18 -10.74 -6.24
C ASN A 225 -34.19 -10.55 -5.10
N ILE A 226 -33.78 -11.62 -4.37
CA ILE A 226 -32.78 -11.57 -3.34
C ILE A 226 -31.59 -12.45 -3.79
N TYR A 227 -30.41 -11.89 -3.73
CA TYR A 227 -29.17 -12.59 -4.03
C TYR A 227 -28.24 -12.44 -2.84
N ILE A 228 -27.77 -13.55 -2.30
CA ILE A 228 -26.85 -13.57 -1.15
C ILE A 228 -25.58 -14.33 -1.52
N GLY A 229 -24.52 -14.04 -0.82
CA GLY A 229 -23.28 -14.77 -1.02
C GLY A 229 -22.24 -14.51 0.06
N ALA A 230 -21.26 -15.38 0.06
CA ALA A 230 -20.10 -15.30 0.95
C ALA A 230 -18.83 -15.68 0.17
N THR A 231 -17.71 -15.08 0.57
CA THR A 231 -16.37 -15.40 0.07
C THR A 231 -15.43 -15.58 1.25
N LEU A 232 -14.78 -16.73 1.33
CA LEU A 232 -13.59 -16.93 2.15
C LEU A 232 -12.38 -16.50 1.31
N GLY A 233 -11.69 -15.46 1.74
CA GLY A 233 -10.50 -14.92 1.09
C GLY A 233 -9.23 -15.34 1.79
N LEU A 234 -8.25 -15.79 1.00
CA LEU A 234 -6.89 -16.08 1.44
C LEU A 234 -5.94 -15.15 0.66
N PRO A 235 -5.62 -13.96 1.17
CA PRO A 235 -4.65 -13.07 0.56
C PRO A 235 -3.22 -13.52 0.83
N PHE A 236 -2.36 -13.38 -0.20
CA PHE A 236 -0.92 -13.63 -0.20
C PHE A 236 -0.23 -12.30 -0.45
N LEU A 237 0.60 -11.88 0.48
CA LEU A 237 1.39 -10.66 0.40
C LEU A 237 2.84 -11.00 0.07
N ASN A 238 3.39 -10.26 -0.89
CA ASN A 238 4.82 -10.20 -1.16
C ASN A 238 5.18 -8.75 -1.42
N TYR A 239 6.15 -8.23 -0.69
CA TYR A 239 6.61 -6.86 -0.78
C TYR A 239 8.11 -6.78 -0.57
N THR A 240 8.79 -6.03 -1.41
CA THR A 240 10.19 -5.68 -1.26
C THR A 240 10.31 -4.17 -1.42
N GLN A 241 11.06 -3.52 -0.57
CA GLN A 241 11.43 -2.12 -0.68
C GLN A 241 12.94 -1.99 -0.62
N LYS A 242 13.49 -1.14 -1.48
CA LYS A 242 14.88 -0.72 -1.44
C LYS A 242 14.93 0.79 -1.54
N THR A 243 15.63 1.39 -0.59
CA THR A 243 15.91 2.82 -0.53
C THR A 243 17.41 3.02 -0.58
N VAL A 244 17.90 3.91 -1.44
CA VAL A 244 19.29 4.28 -1.51
C VAL A 244 19.38 5.80 -1.40
N TYR A 245 19.72 6.28 -0.22
CA TYR A 245 19.93 7.70 0.07
C TYR A 245 21.41 8.03 -0.08
N ARG A 246 21.75 9.21 -0.60
CA ARG A 246 23.13 9.65 -0.81
C ARG A 246 23.29 11.13 -0.50
N GLU A 247 24.44 11.47 0.06
CA GLU A 247 24.93 12.84 0.16
C GLU A 247 26.33 12.92 -0.46
N GLU A 248 26.62 14.01 -1.17
CA GLU A 248 27.87 14.21 -1.89
C GLU A 248 28.30 15.68 -1.85
N ASP A 249 29.57 15.93 -1.52
CA ASP A 249 30.20 17.24 -1.65
C ASP A 249 30.70 17.47 -3.08
N ILE A 250 29.83 17.96 -3.97
CA ILE A 250 30.18 18.23 -5.37
C ILE A 250 31.22 19.35 -5.52
N GLY A 251 31.32 20.23 -4.51
CA GLY A 251 32.13 21.46 -4.56
C GLY A 251 33.49 21.33 -3.90
N ASP A 252 33.82 20.17 -3.30
CA ASP A 252 35.01 19.97 -2.47
C ASP A 252 35.14 21.07 -1.40
N GLN A 253 33.98 21.34 -0.71
CA GLN A 253 33.84 22.42 0.26
C GLN A 253 34.16 21.97 1.69
N TYR A 254 34.09 20.67 1.95
CA TYR A 254 34.24 20.08 3.27
C TYR A 254 35.48 19.17 3.30
N ASP A 255 36.51 19.57 4.02
CA ASP A 255 37.84 18.91 4.03
C ASP A 255 37.78 17.44 4.43
N PHE A 256 36.79 17.00 5.18
CA PHE A 256 36.69 15.65 5.77
C PHE A 256 35.43 14.89 5.34
N PHE A 257 34.72 15.34 4.29
CA PHE A 257 33.56 14.67 3.76
C PHE A 257 33.58 14.68 2.22
N ASN A 258 33.50 13.51 1.59
CA ASN A 258 33.34 13.42 0.14
C ASN A 258 31.92 12.98 -0.21
N ASN A 259 31.50 11.83 0.26
CA ASN A 259 30.17 11.30 0.05
C ASN A 259 29.81 10.24 1.09
N MET A 260 28.52 10.02 1.25
CA MET A 260 27.97 8.88 1.99
C MET A 260 26.81 8.27 1.22
N SER A 261 26.59 6.98 1.42
CA SER A 261 25.34 6.33 1.01
C SER A 261 24.77 5.49 2.14
N TYR A 262 23.46 5.56 2.29
CA TYR A 262 22.68 4.77 3.23
C TYR A 262 21.63 3.98 2.47
N THR A 263 21.78 2.66 2.46
CA THR A 263 20.91 1.74 1.73
C THR A 263 20.12 0.91 2.73
N GLU A 264 18.82 0.87 2.56
CA GLU A 264 17.92 -0.01 3.29
C GLU A 264 17.18 -0.92 2.31
N GLU A 265 17.16 -2.21 2.60
CA GLU A 265 16.38 -3.17 1.85
C GLU A 265 15.61 -4.08 2.81
N PHE A 266 14.29 -4.21 2.64
CA PHE A 266 13.51 -5.15 3.40
C PHE A 266 12.50 -5.92 2.54
N VAL A 267 12.19 -7.12 2.98
CA VAL A 267 11.30 -8.04 2.29
C VAL A 267 10.26 -8.57 3.26
N THR A 268 9.00 -8.27 2.98
CA THR A 268 7.86 -8.78 3.75
C THR A 268 7.08 -9.81 2.91
N THR A 269 6.82 -10.96 3.49
CA THR A 269 5.98 -11.99 2.91
C THR A 269 4.93 -12.46 3.91
N GLY A 270 3.81 -12.98 3.42
CA GLY A 270 2.83 -13.58 4.31
C GLY A 270 1.51 -13.95 3.67
N ILE A 271 0.68 -14.53 4.51
CA ILE A 271 -0.66 -15.01 4.16
C ILE A 271 -1.68 -14.45 5.15
N GLY A 272 -2.88 -14.19 4.67
CA GLY A 272 -3.98 -13.75 5.51
C GLY A 272 -5.26 -14.58 5.31
N ILE A 273 -6.25 -14.28 6.13
CA ILE A 273 -7.58 -14.83 6.01
C ILE A 273 -8.63 -13.75 6.28
N ASN A 274 -9.69 -13.73 5.47
CA ASN A 274 -10.85 -12.87 5.68
C ASN A 274 -12.14 -13.51 5.21
N LEU A 275 -13.27 -12.93 5.62
CA LEU A 275 -14.61 -13.33 5.19
C LEU A 275 -15.32 -12.11 4.60
N LYS A 276 -15.95 -12.28 3.44
CA LYS A 276 -16.81 -11.27 2.81
C LYS A 276 -18.22 -11.81 2.73
N LEU A 277 -19.19 -11.02 3.19
CA LEU A 277 -20.60 -11.32 3.09
C LEU A 277 -21.28 -10.28 2.23
N GLY A 278 -22.26 -10.70 1.43
CA GLY A 278 -22.92 -9.78 0.56
C GLY A 278 -24.35 -10.16 0.21
N ALA A 279 -25.16 -9.13 -0.02
CA ALA A 279 -26.54 -9.27 -0.46
C ALA A 279 -26.86 -8.22 -1.53
N ILE A 280 -27.72 -8.60 -2.49
CA ILE A 280 -28.31 -7.70 -3.48
C ILE A 280 -29.82 -7.92 -3.45
N TYR A 281 -30.57 -6.82 -3.33
CA TYR A 281 -32.00 -6.81 -3.46
C TYR A 281 -32.44 -6.12 -4.76
N LYS A 282 -33.17 -6.83 -5.59
CA LYS A 282 -33.76 -6.34 -6.82
C LYS A 282 -35.14 -5.77 -6.52
N ILE A 283 -35.23 -4.45 -6.38
CA ILE A 283 -36.46 -3.73 -6.08
C ILE A 283 -37.51 -3.96 -7.19
N ASN A 284 -37.03 -3.87 -8.43
CA ASN A 284 -37.83 -4.15 -9.62
C ASN A 284 -36.93 -4.55 -10.79
N ARG A 285 -37.44 -4.55 -12.03
CA ARG A 285 -36.63 -4.92 -13.22
C ARG A 285 -35.49 -3.94 -13.54
N GLN A 286 -35.56 -2.72 -13.01
CA GLN A 286 -34.60 -1.64 -13.31
C GLN A 286 -33.67 -1.37 -12.14
N TYR A 287 -34.15 -1.34 -10.90
CA TYR A 287 -33.39 -0.89 -9.75
C TYR A 287 -32.96 -2.04 -8.85
N ARG A 288 -31.73 -1.96 -8.38
CA ARG A 288 -31.12 -2.87 -7.40
C ARG A 288 -30.38 -2.09 -6.36
N VAL A 289 -30.34 -2.62 -5.14
CA VAL A 289 -29.50 -2.15 -4.05
C VAL A 289 -28.64 -3.30 -3.54
N GLY A 290 -27.46 -3.01 -3.09
CA GLY A 290 -26.52 -3.98 -2.57
C GLY A 290 -25.90 -3.54 -1.26
N LEU A 291 -25.59 -4.49 -0.41
CA LEU A 291 -24.83 -4.30 0.82
C LEU A 291 -23.79 -5.41 0.92
N ALA A 292 -22.54 -5.04 1.24
CA ALA A 292 -21.50 -6.00 1.55
C ALA A 292 -20.74 -5.58 2.79
N VAL A 293 -20.26 -6.57 3.54
CA VAL A 293 -19.40 -6.39 4.71
C VAL A 293 -18.21 -7.32 4.57
N HIS A 294 -17.01 -6.75 4.69
CA HIS A 294 -15.77 -7.51 4.71
C HIS A 294 -15.16 -7.42 6.12
N THR A 295 -14.84 -8.56 6.69
CA THR A 295 -14.13 -8.63 7.97
C THR A 295 -12.71 -8.08 7.82
N PRO A 296 -12.05 -7.73 8.91
CA PRO A 296 -10.60 -7.58 8.92
C PRO A 296 -9.92 -8.79 8.27
N THR A 297 -8.82 -8.54 7.57
CA THR A 297 -7.89 -9.59 7.18
C THR A 297 -6.90 -9.76 8.32
N ALA A 298 -6.85 -10.96 8.87
CA ALA A 298 -5.80 -11.36 9.79
C ALA A 298 -4.63 -11.90 8.96
N PHE A 299 -3.58 -11.12 8.83
CA PHE A 299 -2.32 -11.52 8.21
C PHE A 299 -1.36 -12.11 9.23
N SER A 300 -0.67 -13.19 8.86
CA SER A 300 0.58 -13.66 9.44
C SER A 300 1.69 -13.27 8.48
N LEU A 301 2.57 -12.40 8.90
CA LEU A 301 3.61 -11.78 8.11
C LEU A 301 4.97 -12.13 8.67
N THR A 302 5.96 -12.22 7.78
CA THR A 302 7.37 -12.37 8.11
C THR A 302 8.16 -11.33 7.35
N ASP A 303 8.91 -10.50 8.04
CA ASP A 303 9.98 -9.73 7.45
C ASP A 303 11.19 -10.65 7.35
N THR A 304 11.49 -11.08 6.12
CA THR A 304 12.50 -12.11 5.86
C THR A 304 13.91 -11.56 5.80
N SER A 305 14.05 -10.27 5.53
CA SER A 305 15.30 -9.50 5.63
C SER A 305 14.98 -8.04 5.90
N PHE A 306 15.83 -7.42 6.70
CA PHE A 306 16.00 -5.99 6.80
C PHE A 306 17.50 -5.74 6.81
N ASP A 307 18.01 -5.36 5.65
CA ASP A 307 19.44 -5.22 5.40
C ASP A 307 19.78 -3.74 5.28
N VAL A 308 20.82 -3.32 6.00
CA VAL A 308 21.34 -1.95 5.96
C VAL A 308 22.78 -2.00 5.50
N GLU A 309 23.11 -1.14 4.56
CA GLU A 309 24.47 -0.91 4.09
C GLU A 309 24.76 0.59 4.15
N MET A 310 25.80 0.96 4.87
CA MET A 310 26.28 2.33 4.95
C MET A 310 27.72 2.41 4.44
N ASP A 311 27.94 3.29 3.48
CA ASP A 311 29.25 3.62 2.96
C ASP A 311 29.56 5.08 3.26
N TYR A 312 30.80 5.36 3.64
CA TYR A 312 31.30 6.72 3.86
C TYR A 312 32.70 6.88 3.27
N SER A 313 32.91 7.95 2.55
CA SER A 313 34.20 8.29 1.94
C SER A 313 34.70 9.64 2.43
N ILE A 314 35.94 9.67 2.84
CA ILE A 314 36.65 10.82 3.43
C ILE A 314 38.03 11.01 2.77
N THR A 315 38.48 12.26 2.64
CA THR A 315 39.84 12.60 2.20
C THR A 315 40.55 13.37 3.32
N TYR A 316 41.56 12.75 3.94
CA TYR A 316 42.33 13.38 5.02
C TYR A 316 43.31 14.44 4.53
N ASN A 317 43.78 14.34 3.28
CA ASN A 317 44.67 15.30 2.63
C ASN A 317 44.41 15.33 1.11
N VAL A 318 44.45 16.50 0.51
CA VAL A 318 44.22 16.72 -0.93
C VAL A 318 45.21 15.93 -1.83
N SER A 319 46.30 15.38 -1.27
CA SER A 319 47.29 14.57 -1.95
C SER A 319 47.16 13.05 -1.71
N GLU A 320 46.17 12.62 -0.96
CA GLU A 320 45.94 11.21 -0.64
C GLU A 320 44.71 10.70 -1.38
N GLU A 321 44.67 9.41 -1.71
CA GLU A 321 43.46 8.76 -2.23
C GLU A 321 42.38 8.75 -1.14
N PRO A 322 41.10 8.92 -1.48
CA PRO A 322 39.99 8.85 -0.51
C PRO A 322 40.02 7.52 0.23
N SER A 323 39.83 7.57 1.53
CA SER A 323 39.55 6.41 2.38
C SER A 323 38.04 6.15 2.40
N SER A 324 37.60 4.89 2.35
CA SER A 324 36.22 4.51 2.45
C SER A 324 36.01 3.46 3.52
N ASN A 325 35.00 3.65 4.36
CA ASN A 325 34.53 2.70 5.34
C ASN A 325 33.15 2.17 4.93
N GLN A 326 32.85 0.93 5.25
CA GLN A 326 31.57 0.29 4.96
C GLN A 326 31.09 -0.49 6.17
N SER A 327 29.82 -0.34 6.49
CA SER A 327 29.10 -1.18 7.46
C SER A 327 27.96 -1.91 6.77
N ILE A 328 27.88 -3.22 6.91
CA ILE A 328 26.81 -4.06 6.34
C ILE A 328 26.17 -4.84 7.49
N ILE A 329 24.87 -4.66 7.66
CA ILE A 329 24.10 -5.25 8.75
C ILE A 329 22.91 -6.01 8.14
N ASN A 330 22.81 -7.29 8.48
CA ASN A 330 21.70 -8.15 8.08
C ASN A 330 20.88 -8.53 9.32
N SER A 331 19.57 -8.46 9.22
CA SER A 331 18.67 -8.82 10.31
C SER A 331 18.26 -10.29 10.25
N GLU A 332 17.90 -10.83 11.42
CA GLU A 332 17.17 -12.09 11.51
C GLU A 332 15.69 -11.88 11.12
N PRO A 333 15.03 -12.90 10.54
CA PRO A 333 13.62 -12.82 10.21
C PRO A 333 12.74 -12.54 11.43
N VAL A 334 11.71 -11.71 11.26
CA VAL A 334 10.75 -11.35 12.32
C VAL A 334 9.34 -11.70 11.92
N ASP A 335 8.67 -12.52 12.73
CA ASP A 335 7.29 -12.90 12.56
C ASP A 335 6.35 -12.00 13.36
N TYR A 336 5.25 -11.57 12.73
CA TYR A 336 4.22 -10.75 13.37
C TYR A 336 2.86 -10.93 12.71
N THR A 337 1.83 -10.38 13.32
CA THR A 337 0.48 -10.37 12.76
C THR A 337 0.00 -8.95 12.53
N LEU A 338 -0.75 -8.75 11.43
CA LEU A 338 -1.43 -7.49 11.13
C LEU A 338 -2.91 -7.75 10.87
N SER A 339 -3.77 -7.07 11.62
CA SER A 339 -5.20 -7.05 11.37
C SER A 339 -5.59 -5.77 10.64
N THR A 340 -6.17 -5.91 9.43
CA THR A 340 -6.66 -4.77 8.64
C THR A 340 -8.06 -4.32 9.10
N PRO A 341 -8.57 -3.14 8.70
CA PRO A 341 -9.86 -2.66 9.14
C PRO A 341 -11.05 -3.38 8.46
N TRP A 342 -12.22 -3.29 9.11
CA TRP A 342 -13.51 -3.62 8.51
C TRP A 342 -13.83 -2.72 7.32
N ARG A 343 -14.58 -3.27 6.32
CA ARG A 343 -15.12 -2.51 5.19
C ARG A 343 -16.61 -2.75 5.07
N VAL A 344 -17.37 -1.69 4.84
CA VAL A 344 -18.82 -1.75 4.57
C VAL A 344 -19.10 -1.04 3.26
N ILE A 345 -19.76 -1.74 2.33
CA ILE A 345 -20.05 -1.25 0.99
C ILE A 345 -21.55 -1.20 0.79
N ALA A 346 -22.09 -0.02 0.53
CA ALA A 346 -23.48 0.20 0.12
C ALA A 346 -23.51 0.56 -1.36
N SER A 347 -24.41 -0.06 -2.13
CA SER A 347 -24.40 0.02 -3.57
C SER A 347 -25.82 0.25 -4.13
N GLY A 348 -25.88 0.99 -5.26
CA GLY A 348 -27.08 1.19 -6.03
C GLY A 348 -26.83 0.93 -7.51
N GLY A 349 -27.79 0.32 -8.20
CA GLY A 349 -27.69 0.06 -9.64
C GLY A 349 -29.00 0.29 -10.37
N ALA A 350 -28.94 0.97 -11.51
CA ALA A 350 -30.05 1.15 -12.43
C ALA A 350 -29.76 0.47 -13.77
N ILE A 351 -30.54 -0.56 -14.10
CA ILE A 351 -30.44 -1.29 -15.36
C ILE A 351 -31.45 -0.70 -16.34
N VAL A 352 -30.95 -0.20 -17.46
CA VAL A 352 -31.79 0.28 -18.58
C VAL A 352 -31.87 -0.85 -19.60
N PRO A 353 -33.04 -1.53 -19.69
CA PRO A 353 -33.19 -2.68 -20.58
C PRO A 353 -32.80 -2.33 -22.03
N ARG A 354 -31.98 -3.19 -22.68
CA ARG A 354 -31.39 -3.05 -23.99
C ARG A 354 -30.24 -2.03 -24.12
N PHE A 355 -30.13 -1.05 -23.20
CA PHE A 355 -29.16 0.04 -23.32
C PHE A 355 -27.94 -0.10 -22.41
N GLY A 356 -28.07 -0.75 -21.24
CA GLY A 356 -26.95 -0.91 -20.32
C GLY A 356 -27.32 -0.71 -18.86
N PHE A 357 -26.43 -0.08 -18.10
CA PHE A 357 -26.65 0.22 -16.70
C PHE A 357 -25.86 1.45 -16.23
N VAL A 358 -26.27 1.99 -15.09
CA VAL A 358 -25.50 2.92 -14.26
C VAL A 358 -25.44 2.34 -12.86
N SER A 359 -24.32 2.44 -12.18
CA SER A 359 -24.15 1.98 -10.80
C SER A 359 -23.25 2.91 -9.98
N ALA A 360 -23.49 2.91 -8.68
CA ALA A 360 -22.69 3.65 -7.72
C ALA A 360 -22.48 2.80 -6.46
N ASP A 361 -21.27 2.88 -5.90
CA ASP A 361 -20.90 2.25 -4.64
C ASP A 361 -20.31 3.31 -3.70
N ILE A 362 -20.63 3.19 -2.42
CA ILE A 362 -20.01 3.93 -1.33
C ILE A 362 -19.43 2.90 -0.36
N GLU A 363 -18.15 3.03 -0.05
CA GLU A 363 -17.44 2.17 0.89
C GLU A 363 -16.96 3.01 2.07
N TRP A 364 -17.21 2.52 3.28
CA TRP A 364 -16.63 3.05 4.51
C TRP A 364 -15.53 2.09 5.01
N VAL A 365 -14.38 2.65 5.39
CA VAL A 365 -13.26 1.95 5.99
C VAL A 365 -12.60 2.84 7.04
N ASN A 366 -12.18 2.28 8.20
CA ASN A 366 -11.49 3.02 9.25
C ASN A 366 -10.05 2.52 9.39
N TYR A 367 -9.12 3.18 8.71
CA TYR A 367 -7.71 2.79 8.68
C TYR A 367 -7.02 2.87 10.05
N GLY A 368 -7.43 3.78 10.94
CA GLY A 368 -6.95 3.88 12.32
C GLY A 368 -7.29 2.68 13.21
N LYS A 369 -7.98 1.64 12.67
CA LYS A 369 -8.29 0.39 13.35
C LYS A 369 -7.43 -0.80 12.91
N SER A 370 -6.45 -0.59 12.06
CA SER A 370 -5.41 -1.60 11.83
C SER A 370 -4.61 -1.85 13.12
N ARG A 371 -4.17 -3.09 13.35
CA ARG A 371 -3.44 -3.44 14.59
C ARG A 371 -2.37 -4.48 14.29
N TYR A 372 -1.18 -4.20 14.81
CA TYR A 372 -0.08 -5.16 14.92
C TYR A 372 -0.17 -5.95 16.22
N ALA A 373 0.31 -7.20 16.18
CA ALA A 373 0.64 -7.99 17.35
C ALA A 373 1.89 -8.82 17.06
N PHE A 374 2.80 -8.89 18.04
CA PHE A 374 4.06 -9.62 18.00
C PHE A 374 4.02 -10.76 18.99
N ASP A 375 4.80 -11.81 18.75
CA ASP A 375 4.95 -12.92 19.69
C ASP A 375 5.96 -12.51 20.79
N THR A 376 5.43 -12.13 21.95
CA THR A 376 6.21 -11.66 23.08
C THR A 376 6.92 -12.79 23.83
N ASP A 377 6.50 -14.04 23.67
CA ASP A 377 7.16 -15.20 24.29
C ASP A 377 8.53 -15.47 23.64
N LEU A 378 8.69 -15.13 22.37
CA LEU A 378 9.96 -15.25 21.64
C LEU A 378 10.83 -13.99 21.81
N TYR A 379 10.23 -12.81 21.97
CA TYR A 379 10.93 -11.53 21.95
C TYR A 379 10.33 -10.53 22.94
N SER A 380 10.76 -10.57 24.20
CA SER A 380 10.29 -9.64 25.24
C SER A 380 10.48 -8.15 24.89
N PHE A 381 11.40 -7.84 23.99
CA PHE A 381 11.66 -6.50 23.49
C PHE A 381 10.46 -5.89 22.72
N TYR A 382 9.62 -6.72 22.08
CA TYR A 382 8.47 -6.25 21.33
C TYR A 382 7.22 -5.96 22.19
N GLU A 383 7.26 -6.20 23.52
CA GLU A 383 6.07 -6.02 24.38
C GLU A 383 5.57 -4.56 24.37
N GLY A 384 6.48 -3.57 24.41
CA GLY A 384 6.11 -2.16 24.33
C GLY A 384 5.95 -1.63 22.88
N TYR A 385 6.61 -2.26 21.91
CA TYR A 385 6.64 -1.79 20.54
C TYR A 385 5.27 -1.86 19.85
N ALA A 386 4.53 -2.96 20.03
CA ALA A 386 3.18 -3.08 19.49
C ALA A 386 2.24 -1.96 19.97
N GLU A 387 2.36 -1.54 21.23
CA GLU A 387 1.55 -0.46 21.80
C GLU A 387 1.86 0.87 21.11
N ILE A 388 3.15 1.17 20.89
CA ILE A 388 3.61 2.40 20.24
C ILE A 388 3.11 2.47 18.81
N VAL A 389 3.41 1.46 17.95
CA VAL A 389 2.99 1.46 16.56
C VAL A 389 1.46 1.48 16.43
N ASN A 390 0.74 0.79 17.31
CA ASN A 390 -0.72 0.81 17.33
C ASN A 390 -1.28 2.17 17.80
N ALA A 391 -0.57 2.90 18.64
CA ALA A 391 -0.92 4.28 19.00
C ALA A 391 -0.71 5.22 17.80
N ASP A 392 0.41 5.10 17.08
CA ASP A 392 0.71 5.87 15.87
C ASP A 392 -0.33 5.61 14.77
N ILE A 393 -0.70 4.35 14.52
CA ILE A 393 -1.79 4.00 13.60
C ILE A 393 -3.10 4.71 13.98
N SER A 394 -3.40 4.77 15.28
CA SER A 394 -4.63 5.40 15.76
C SER A 394 -4.60 6.92 15.69
N ALA A 395 -3.40 7.51 15.80
CA ALA A 395 -3.17 8.96 15.74
C ALA A 395 -3.11 9.46 14.28
N ASN A 396 -2.41 8.71 13.41
CA ASN A 396 -2.12 9.16 12.05
C ASN A 396 -3.25 8.84 11.06
N TYR A 397 -4.10 7.85 11.34
CA TYR A 397 -5.13 7.40 10.39
C TYR A 397 -6.56 7.50 10.93
N ARG A 398 -7.48 7.79 10.02
CA ARG A 398 -8.92 7.97 10.29
C ARG A 398 -9.80 7.11 9.39
N SER A 399 -11.11 7.30 9.55
CA SER A 399 -12.12 6.75 8.64
C SER A 399 -12.09 7.48 7.30
N ALA A 400 -12.11 6.72 6.21
CA ALA A 400 -12.24 7.23 4.85
C ALA A 400 -13.54 6.73 4.19
N ILE A 401 -14.08 7.55 3.29
CA ILE A 401 -15.19 7.23 2.41
C ILE A 401 -14.65 7.12 0.99
N ASN A 402 -14.82 5.94 0.40
CA ASN A 402 -14.53 5.69 -1.02
C ASN A 402 -15.84 5.71 -1.81
N ALA A 403 -15.87 6.39 -2.93
CA ALA A 403 -17.04 6.50 -3.80
C ALA A 403 -16.70 6.07 -5.22
N ARG A 404 -17.57 5.28 -5.84
CA ARG A 404 -17.38 4.78 -7.20
C ARG A 404 -18.64 4.98 -8.00
N LEU A 405 -18.47 5.37 -9.26
CA LEU A 405 -19.56 5.58 -10.22
C LEU A 405 -19.18 4.93 -11.54
N GLY A 406 -20.11 4.23 -12.17
CA GLY A 406 -19.87 3.55 -13.43
C GLY A 406 -21.10 3.45 -14.30
N ALA A 407 -20.86 3.40 -15.62
CA ALA A 407 -21.89 3.20 -16.62
C ALA A 407 -21.41 2.24 -17.74
N GLU A 408 -22.34 1.43 -18.23
CA GLU A 408 -22.16 0.61 -19.44
C GLU A 408 -23.24 0.94 -20.46
N TYR A 409 -22.83 1.21 -21.69
CA TYR A 409 -23.72 1.30 -22.84
C TYR A 409 -23.59 0.05 -23.71
N ARG A 410 -24.73 -0.55 -24.08
CA ARG A 410 -24.82 -1.75 -24.85
C ARG A 410 -25.40 -1.47 -26.26
N TYR A 411 -24.64 -1.87 -27.28
CA TYR A 411 -25.14 -1.89 -28.64
C TYR A 411 -24.86 -3.25 -29.29
N LYS A 412 -25.89 -4.06 -29.52
CA LYS A 412 -25.78 -5.44 -30.01
C LYS A 412 -24.77 -6.27 -29.19
N ILE A 413 -23.65 -6.69 -29.79
CA ILE A 413 -22.55 -7.41 -29.10
C ILE A 413 -21.52 -6.47 -28.49
N PHE A 414 -21.54 -5.19 -28.81
CA PHE A 414 -20.56 -4.21 -28.34
C PHE A 414 -20.98 -3.60 -27.00
N ARG A 415 -19.99 -3.26 -26.21
CA ARG A 415 -20.10 -2.58 -24.90
C ARG A 415 -19.12 -1.43 -24.87
N ALA A 416 -19.58 -0.28 -24.42
CA ALA A 416 -18.75 0.85 -24.07
C ALA A 416 -18.98 1.16 -22.58
N ARG A 417 -17.91 1.48 -21.84
CA ARG A 417 -17.95 1.69 -20.40
C ARG A 417 -17.15 2.90 -20.03
N ALA A 418 -17.60 3.58 -18.98
CA ALA A 418 -16.86 4.62 -18.33
C ALA A 418 -17.09 4.54 -16.81
N GLY A 419 -16.10 4.92 -16.02
CA GLY A 419 -16.17 4.88 -14.59
C GLY A 419 -15.24 5.89 -13.94
N TYR A 420 -15.59 6.25 -12.72
CA TYR A 420 -14.81 7.10 -11.85
C TYR A 420 -14.80 6.50 -10.43
N ALA A 421 -13.65 6.49 -9.80
CA ALA A 421 -13.51 6.14 -8.40
C ALA A 421 -12.72 7.20 -7.64
N TYR A 422 -13.21 7.55 -6.48
CA TYR A 422 -12.59 8.43 -5.51
C TYR A 422 -12.30 7.63 -4.24
N TYR A 423 -11.07 7.61 -3.82
CA TYR A 423 -10.62 7.03 -2.55
C TYR A 423 -10.29 8.19 -1.61
N GLY A 424 -11.01 8.23 -0.50
CA GLY A 424 -10.89 9.29 0.50
C GLY A 424 -9.55 9.23 1.22
N ASP A 425 -9.16 10.37 1.74
CA ASP A 425 -7.94 10.55 2.49
C ASP A 425 -7.96 9.73 3.80
N PRO A 426 -7.01 8.78 3.98
CA PRO A 426 -6.91 7.96 5.17
C PRO A 426 -6.24 8.65 6.36
N PHE A 427 -5.54 9.78 6.12
CA PHE A 427 -4.76 10.46 7.14
C PHE A 427 -5.64 11.32 8.06
N ASP A 428 -5.30 11.35 9.34
CA ASP A 428 -5.90 12.29 10.28
C ASP A 428 -5.40 13.71 9.99
N ALA A 429 -6.20 14.71 10.35
CA ALA A 429 -5.85 16.10 10.13
C ALA A 429 -4.65 16.57 10.98
N SER A 430 -4.29 15.82 12.02
CA SER A 430 -3.11 16.06 12.87
C SER A 430 -1.86 15.36 12.36
N ALA A 431 -1.99 14.43 11.39
CA ALA A 431 -0.83 13.79 10.79
C ALA A 431 -0.07 14.81 9.94
N ASP A 432 1.24 14.88 10.16
CA ASP A 432 2.13 15.75 9.42
C ASP A 432 2.45 15.17 8.04
N THR A 433 1.40 15.07 7.21
CA THR A 433 1.49 14.52 5.86
C THR A 433 0.41 15.14 4.96
N GLU A 434 0.73 15.34 3.70
CA GLU A 434 -0.17 15.82 2.68
C GLU A 434 -0.43 14.74 1.62
N GLY A 435 -1.64 14.70 1.08
CA GLY A 435 -2.02 13.75 0.05
C GLY A 435 -3.01 12.71 0.56
N GLY A 436 -2.88 11.44 0.13
CA GLY A 436 -3.75 10.33 0.55
C GLY A 436 -5.00 10.16 -0.29
N VAL A 437 -5.49 11.19 -0.95
CA VAL A 437 -6.60 11.07 -1.92
C VAL A 437 -6.11 10.41 -3.20
N GLN A 438 -6.84 9.39 -3.67
CA GLN A 438 -6.59 8.77 -4.97
C GLN A 438 -7.82 8.86 -5.85
N GLN A 439 -7.63 9.10 -7.13
CA GLN A 439 -8.70 9.20 -8.11
C GLN A 439 -8.41 8.30 -9.29
N ASN A 440 -9.41 7.52 -9.72
CA ASN A 440 -9.33 6.67 -10.90
C ASN A 440 -10.35 7.12 -11.94
N LEU A 441 -9.88 7.40 -13.13
CA LEU A 441 -10.72 7.54 -14.33
C LEU A 441 -10.58 6.27 -15.17
N SER A 442 -11.70 5.67 -15.56
CA SER A 442 -11.70 4.42 -16.31
C SER A 442 -12.57 4.49 -17.55
N VAL A 443 -12.09 3.86 -18.62
CA VAL A 443 -12.86 3.63 -19.85
C VAL A 443 -12.66 2.19 -20.30
N GLY A 444 -13.63 1.65 -21.03
CA GLY A 444 -13.49 0.29 -21.55
C GLY A 444 -14.40 -0.02 -22.70
N LEU A 445 -13.95 -1.02 -23.47
CA LEU A 445 -14.68 -1.58 -24.60
C LEU A 445 -14.84 -3.09 -24.41
N GLY A 446 -15.92 -3.64 -24.96
CA GLY A 446 -16.13 -5.08 -24.89
C GLY A 446 -16.90 -5.63 -26.08
N ILE A 447 -16.60 -6.86 -26.41
CA ILE A 447 -17.32 -7.65 -27.43
C ILE A 447 -17.82 -8.91 -26.74
N ARG A 448 -19.16 -9.07 -26.68
CA ARG A 448 -19.81 -10.16 -25.94
C ARG A 448 -20.81 -10.90 -26.82
N PRO A 449 -20.35 -11.82 -27.69
CA PRO A 449 -21.22 -12.82 -28.32
C PRO A 449 -21.74 -13.84 -27.28
N LYS A 450 -22.33 -14.95 -27.71
CA LYS A 450 -23.03 -15.84 -26.75
C LYS A 450 -22.13 -16.53 -25.74
N SER A 451 -21.06 -17.18 -26.17
CA SER A 451 -20.25 -18.07 -25.32
C SER A 451 -18.86 -17.52 -24.98
N VAL A 452 -18.29 -16.68 -25.82
CA VAL A 452 -16.98 -16.08 -25.62
C VAL A 452 -17.13 -14.58 -25.54
N TYR A 453 -16.31 -13.91 -24.75
CA TYR A 453 -16.26 -12.45 -24.76
C TYR A 453 -14.82 -11.94 -24.51
N LEU A 454 -14.59 -10.75 -24.97
CA LEU A 454 -13.37 -10.01 -24.74
C LEU A 454 -13.73 -8.60 -24.27
N ASP A 455 -13.21 -8.22 -23.13
CA ASP A 455 -13.35 -6.88 -22.55
C ASP A 455 -11.96 -6.26 -22.37
N MET A 456 -11.82 -4.97 -22.60
CA MET A 456 -10.62 -4.20 -22.36
C MET A 456 -10.97 -2.99 -21.51
N ALA A 457 -10.10 -2.65 -20.56
CA ALA A 457 -10.19 -1.45 -19.74
C ALA A 457 -8.85 -0.71 -19.72
N LEU A 458 -8.93 0.61 -19.70
CA LEU A 458 -7.85 1.52 -19.40
C LEU A 458 -8.27 2.27 -18.12
N VAL A 459 -7.42 2.23 -17.11
CA VAL A 459 -7.63 2.88 -15.81
C VAL A 459 -6.47 3.82 -15.57
N GLN A 460 -6.75 5.10 -15.41
CA GLN A 460 -5.81 6.13 -15.01
C GLN A 460 -6.01 6.42 -13.53
N ASN A 461 -5.00 6.14 -12.70
CA ASN A 461 -4.94 6.51 -11.29
C ASN A 461 -4.05 7.75 -11.14
N VAL A 462 -4.49 8.71 -10.33
CA VAL A 462 -3.69 9.86 -9.92
C VAL A 462 -3.78 10.03 -8.40
N SER A 463 -2.64 10.33 -7.79
CA SER A 463 -2.54 10.63 -6.37
C SER A 463 -1.34 11.54 -6.10
N LYS A 464 -1.31 12.14 -4.91
CA LYS A 464 -0.19 12.91 -4.40
C LYS A 464 0.32 12.29 -3.12
N GLU A 465 1.59 12.50 -2.82
CA GLU A 465 2.24 12.01 -1.61
C GLU A 465 3.32 12.98 -1.19
N LEU A 466 3.35 13.33 0.08
CA LEU A 466 4.49 13.98 0.70
C LEU A 466 5.41 12.89 1.24
N TYR A 467 6.66 12.89 0.80
CA TYR A 467 7.71 11.99 1.26
C TYR A 467 8.76 12.77 2.03
N VAL A 468 9.14 12.28 3.20
CA VAL A 468 10.16 12.86 4.07
C VAL A 468 11.17 11.77 4.39
N PRO A 469 12.41 11.85 3.86
CA PRO A 469 13.41 10.79 4.00
C PRO A 469 13.91 10.63 5.43
N TYR A 470 14.03 11.71 6.19
CA TYR A 470 14.41 11.72 7.59
C TYR A 470 13.83 12.94 8.30
N ARG A 471 13.70 12.87 9.61
CA ARG A 471 13.23 13.99 10.45
C ARG A 471 14.27 14.32 11.50
N THR A 472 14.39 15.61 11.81
CA THR A 472 15.22 16.16 12.88
C THR A 472 14.37 17.07 13.76
N THR A 473 14.61 17.07 15.06
CA THR A 473 13.86 17.92 16.01
C THR A 473 14.44 19.32 16.12
N GLY A 474 15.70 19.49 15.81
CA GLY A 474 16.45 20.74 15.97
C GLY A 474 16.66 21.54 14.70
N SER A 475 16.53 20.95 13.53
CA SER A 475 16.79 21.61 12.24
C SER A 475 15.51 22.18 11.63
N PRO A 476 15.55 23.44 11.13
CA PRO A 476 14.47 24.00 10.33
C PRO A 476 14.44 23.44 8.90
N ASN A 477 15.43 22.66 8.50
CA ASN A 477 15.64 22.20 7.13
C ASN A 477 15.02 20.82 6.92
N VAL A 478 13.70 20.68 7.08
CA VAL A 478 13.00 19.43 6.76
C VAL A 478 13.06 19.19 5.26
N GLN A 479 13.48 17.99 4.87
CA GLN A 479 13.55 17.61 3.45
C GLN A 479 12.18 17.08 3.01
N GLU A 480 11.42 17.90 2.30
CA GLU A 480 10.09 17.54 1.79
C GLU A 480 10.11 17.29 0.29
N ILE A 481 9.71 16.12 -0.11
CA ILE A 481 9.60 15.72 -1.52
C ILE A 481 8.12 15.52 -1.87
N ASN A 482 7.62 16.37 -2.76
CA ASN A 482 6.24 16.29 -3.25
C ASN A 482 6.19 15.38 -4.48
N ASN A 483 5.57 14.22 -4.34
CA ASN A 483 5.40 13.24 -5.40
C ASN A 483 4.01 13.34 -6.03
N ASP A 484 3.95 13.70 -7.32
CA ASP A 484 2.76 13.56 -8.16
C ASP A 484 2.81 12.18 -8.85
N ILE A 485 1.89 11.29 -8.47
CA ILE A 485 1.87 9.90 -8.91
C ILE A 485 0.78 9.70 -9.96
N SER A 486 1.14 9.11 -11.09
CA SER A 486 0.25 8.83 -12.21
C SER A 486 0.48 7.40 -12.69
N ASN A 487 -0.52 6.53 -12.52
CA ASN A 487 -0.45 5.13 -12.93
C ASN A 487 -1.52 4.82 -13.97
N THR A 488 -1.11 4.37 -15.14
CA THR A 488 -2.00 3.88 -16.19
C THR A 488 -2.00 2.36 -16.23
N ARG A 489 -3.16 1.74 -16.09
CA ARG A 489 -3.32 0.30 -16.15
C ARG A 489 -4.18 -0.10 -17.35
N ILE A 490 -3.64 -0.95 -18.21
CA ILE A 490 -4.37 -1.60 -19.32
C ILE A 490 -4.66 -3.02 -18.89
N VAL A 491 -5.94 -3.42 -18.99
CA VAL A 491 -6.39 -4.75 -18.58
C VAL A 491 -7.27 -5.34 -19.68
N VAL A 492 -7.04 -6.62 -19.99
CA VAL A 492 -7.85 -7.35 -20.97
C VAL A 492 -8.41 -8.60 -20.30
N THR A 493 -9.72 -8.81 -20.39
CA THR A 493 -10.38 -10.02 -19.88
C THR A 493 -10.93 -10.84 -21.04
N ALA A 494 -10.46 -12.08 -21.15
CA ALA A 494 -11.08 -13.10 -21.99
C ALA A 494 -11.96 -14.00 -21.11
N GLY A 495 -13.21 -14.21 -21.50
CA GLY A 495 -14.15 -15.04 -20.78
C GLY A 495 -14.86 -16.04 -21.67
N PHE A 496 -15.13 -17.23 -21.11
CA PHE A 496 -15.83 -18.33 -21.75
C PHE A 496 -16.99 -18.79 -20.86
N LYS A 497 -18.19 -18.91 -21.47
CA LYS A 497 -19.42 -19.38 -20.81
C LYS A 497 -19.81 -20.77 -21.31
N PHE A 498 -20.18 -21.63 -20.40
CA PHE A 498 -20.56 -23.01 -20.68
C PHE A 498 -21.70 -23.48 -19.79
#